data_de21bebefbb00cd334db7fb126e0debb
#
_entry.id   de21bebefbb00cd334db7fb126e0debb
#
_cell.length_a   1.000
_cell.length_b   1.000
_cell.length_c   1.000
_cell.angle_alpha   90.00
_cell.angle_beta   90.00
_cell.angle_gamma   90.00
#
_symmetry.space_group_name_H-M   'P 1'
#
loop_
_entity.id
_entity.type
_entity.pdbx_description
1 polymer ?
#
loop_
_entity_poly.entity_id
_entity_poly.type
_entity_poly.pdbx_seq_one_letter_code
_entity_poly.pdbx_strand_id
1 'polypeptide(L)'
;TPEKFYINDTVSTNYANIHGSPSSGCFLGPFATVDLTTMRNCLIGTFSYIQAGEISGLNISPGTVWVKSSDEFNFLYKYPIDQLNDYIYLKPYNKPQGLFMDFVEDRKEAFQPVFDVVNIEQSVSVPGSASLDRYAVIKPHTHVSENVLVSQRAFLQNAWLGKGANAQENCYIINSRLEGYNVTAHGAKLIEADLGNNVFVGFNSFVRGRPDFRLKIGKDSIIMPHTIIDVRKPLSIPEGHLVWGLIKNSDDLELNSMPIRDFSKIETGFSKGNMFFEGKGASFISAFKDRIHHILEANGAFFDNIKNKGHAQKIRIFHLIQSSHILRETWRDCILL
;
A
#
# COMPACT_ATOMS: atom_id res chain seq x y z
N THR A 1 12.89 -16.51 14.43
CA THR A 1 14.05 -16.53 13.51
C THR A 1 13.75 -15.61 12.35
N PRO A 2 14.68 -14.74 11.92
CA PRO A 2 14.46 -13.91 10.76
C PRO A 2 14.27 -14.83 9.53
N GLU A 3 13.23 -14.57 8.76
CA GLU A 3 13.04 -15.24 7.48
C GLU A 3 14.17 -14.84 6.54
N LYS A 4 14.74 -15.82 5.85
CA LYS A 4 15.81 -15.60 4.88
C LYS A 4 15.23 -15.69 3.48
N PHE A 5 15.34 -14.62 2.70
CA PHE A 5 14.98 -14.59 1.29
C PHE A 5 16.25 -14.61 0.44
N TYR A 6 16.22 -15.36 -0.64
CA TYR A 6 17.30 -15.40 -1.61
C TYR A 6 16.88 -14.65 -2.86
N ILE A 7 17.63 -13.61 -3.21
CA ILE A 7 17.46 -12.85 -4.45
C ILE A 7 18.77 -12.99 -5.23
N ASN A 8 18.73 -13.75 -6.34
CA ASN A 8 19.88 -14.02 -7.19
C ASN A 8 19.59 -13.60 -8.63
N ASP A 9 20.58 -13.01 -9.29
CA ASP A 9 20.51 -12.67 -10.73
C ASP A 9 19.18 -11.97 -11.11
N THR A 10 18.70 -11.11 -10.22
CA THR A 10 17.40 -10.43 -10.36
C THR A 10 17.61 -8.93 -10.50
N VAL A 11 16.99 -8.36 -11.52
CA VAL A 11 16.97 -6.90 -11.74
C VAL A 11 15.61 -6.36 -11.33
N SER A 12 15.61 -5.48 -10.34
CA SER A 12 14.44 -4.73 -9.88
C SER A 12 14.60 -3.28 -10.29
N THR A 13 13.62 -2.72 -11.00
CA THR A 13 13.69 -1.35 -11.52
C THR A 13 12.92 -0.35 -10.63
N ASN A 14 12.77 0.88 -11.09
CA ASN A 14 12.22 2.01 -10.33
C ASN A 14 10.92 1.67 -9.57
N TYR A 15 10.96 1.79 -8.25
CA TYR A 15 9.80 1.59 -7.36
C TYR A 15 9.14 0.21 -7.44
N ALA A 16 9.83 -0.79 -8.03
CA ALA A 16 9.39 -2.17 -7.94
C ALA A 16 9.54 -2.70 -6.51
N ASN A 17 8.68 -3.62 -6.13
CA ASN A 17 8.59 -4.15 -4.79
C ASN A 17 8.67 -5.68 -4.79
N ILE A 18 9.59 -6.23 -4.00
CA ILE A 18 9.73 -7.67 -3.75
C ILE A 18 9.40 -7.90 -2.27
N HIS A 19 8.23 -8.44 -2.00
CA HIS A 19 7.76 -8.65 -0.64
C HIS A 19 7.60 -10.15 -0.35
N GLY A 20 8.38 -10.67 0.61
CA GLY A 20 8.33 -12.07 0.99
C GLY A 20 8.54 -13.07 -0.16
N SER A 21 9.32 -12.71 -1.18
CA SER A 21 9.37 -13.42 -2.48
C SER A 21 10.78 -13.76 -2.88
N PRO A 22 11.23 -15.00 -2.70
CA PRO A 22 12.51 -15.47 -3.25
C PRO A 22 12.52 -15.35 -4.79
N SER A 23 13.63 -14.91 -5.37
CA SER A 23 13.74 -14.73 -6.83
C SER A 23 15.09 -15.13 -7.40
N SER A 24 15.09 -15.69 -8.60
CA SER A 24 16.29 -16.05 -9.34
C SER A 24 16.11 -15.86 -10.84
N GLY A 25 17.04 -15.13 -11.48
CA GLY A 25 17.03 -14.90 -12.92
C GLY A 25 15.84 -14.05 -13.40
N CYS A 26 15.35 -13.12 -12.60
CA CYS A 26 14.12 -12.39 -12.87
C CYS A 26 14.35 -10.91 -13.21
N PHE A 27 13.40 -10.33 -13.93
CA PHE A 27 13.34 -8.89 -14.19
C PHE A 27 11.98 -8.35 -13.72
N LEU A 28 12.00 -7.27 -12.94
CA LEU A 28 10.80 -6.56 -12.49
C LEU A 28 10.78 -5.15 -13.08
N GLY A 29 9.75 -4.86 -13.85
CA GLY A 29 9.50 -3.53 -14.43
C GLY A 29 9.13 -2.49 -13.37
N PRO A 30 9.13 -1.20 -13.73
CA PRO A 30 8.79 -0.11 -12.82
C PRO A 30 7.44 -0.29 -12.14
N PHE A 31 7.39 0.00 -10.84
CA PHE A 31 6.20 -0.17 -9.99
C PHE A 31 5.61 -1.58 -9.95
N ALA A 32 6.30 -2.59 -10.45
CA ALA A 32 5.84 -3.97 -10.29
C ALA A 32 5.94 -4.41 -8.82
N THR A 33 5.01 -5.24 -8.38
CA THR A 33 5.03 -5.85 -7.05
C THR A 33 4.92 -7.36 -7.18
N VAL A 34 5.83 -8.08 -6.53
CA VAL A 34 5.72 -9.52 -6.33
C VAL A 34 5.63 -9.80 -4.84
N ASP A 35 4.57 -10.46 -4.45
CA ASP A 35 4.16 -10.63 -3.07
C ASP A 35 3.96 -12.11 -2.75
N LEU A 36 4.67 -12.61 -1.74
CA LEU A 36 4.60 -14.00 -1.28
C LEU A 36 4.67 -15.03 -2.43
N THR A 37 5.53 -14.77 -3.42
CA THR A 37 5.64 -15.60 -4.62
C THR A 37 7.10 -15.93 -4.92
N THR A 38 7.45 -17.20 -4.96
CA THR A 38 8.76 -17.65 -5.44
C THR A 38 8.83 -17.54 -6.95
N MET A 39 9.87 -16.88 -7.48
CA MET A 39 10.03 -16.63 -8.92
C MET A 39 11.32 -17.21 -9.46
N ARG A 40 11.25 -17.81 -10.67
CA ARG A 40 12.44 -18.25 -11.41
C ARG A 40 12.31 -17.91 -12.89
N ASN A 41 13.34 -17.26 -13.46
CA ASN A 41 13.41 -16.92 -14.89
C ASN A 41 12.14 -16.21 -15.40
N CYS A 42 11.65 -15.21 -14.67
CA CYS A 42 10.42 -14.49 -14.99
C CYS A 42 10.69 -13.05 -15.40
N LEU A 43 9.89 -12.55 -16.34
CA LEU A 43 9.79 -11.12 -16.67
C LEU A 43 8.46 -10.59 -16.15
N ILE A 44 8.50 -9.66 -15.19
CA ILE A 44 7.32 -9.04 -14.60
C ILE A 44 7.18 -7.63 -15.16
N GLY A 45 6.11 -7.40 -15.90
CA GLY A 45 5.85 -6.11 -16.58
C GLY A 45 5.60 -4.95 -15.63
N THR A 46 5.75 -3.74 -16.16
CA THR A 46 5.49 -2.47 -15.46
C THR A 46 4.11 -2.48 -14.79
N PHE A 47 4.04 -2.02 -13.54
CA PHE A 47 2.80 -1.90 -12.77
C PHE A 47 2.00 -3.21 -12.68
N SER A 48 2.67 -4.35 -12.59
CA SER A 48 2.02 -5.64 -12.36
C SER A 48 2.10 -6.06 -10.89
N TYR A 49 1.04 -6.69 -10.39
CA TYR A 49 1.00 -7.30 -9.06
C TYR A 49 0.83 -8.81 -9.17
N ILE A 50 1.73 -9.56 -8.57
CA ILE A 50 1.74 -11.02 -8.61
C ILE A 50 1.78 -11.60 -7.20
N GLN A 51 0.76 -12.38 -6.86
CA GLN A 51 0.67 -13.17 -5.65
C GLN A 51 0.14 -14.56 -6.04
N ALA A 52 1.05 -15.48 -6.39
CA ALA A 52 0.67 -16.73 -7.04
C ALA A 52 1.43 -17.98 -6.49
N GLY A 53 2.08 -17.84 -5.30
CA GLY A 53 2.82 -18.91 -4.65
C GLY A 53 4.15 -19.22 -5.32
N GLU A 54 4.16 -19.88 -6.48
CA GLU A 54 5.37 -20.16 -7.26
C GLU A 54 5.12 -19.97 -8.77
N ILE A 55 6.07 -19.31 -9.46
CA ILE A 55 6.05 -19.11 -10.90
C ILE A 55 7.43 -19.32 -11.51
N SER A 56 7.48 -19.86 -12.73
CA SER A 56 8.74 -20.10 -13.45
C SER A 56 8.58 -19.92 -14.95
N GLY A 57 9.58 -19.27 -15.58
CA GLY A 57 9.64 -19.11 -17.03
C GLY A 57 8.53 -18.25 -17.64
N LEU A 58 7.89 -17.39 -16.86
CA LEU A 58 6.75 -16.59 -17.31
C LEU A 58 7.17 -15.18 -17.75
N ASN A 59 6.49 -14.71 -18.79
CA ASN A 59 6.51 -13.31 -19.20
C ASN A 59 5.14 -12.69 -18.91
N ILE A 60 5.08 -11.87 -17.87
CA ILE A 60 3.88 -11.20 -17.40
C ILE A 60 3.79 -9.82 -18.05
N SER A 61 2.70 -9.58 -18.77
CA SER A 61 2.46 -8.29 -19.44
C SER A 61 2.30 -7.14 -18.44
N PRO A 62 2.68 -5.90 -18.80
CA PRO A 62 2.41 -4.71 -17.97
C PRO A 62 0.94 -4.61 -17.54
N GLY A 63 0.71 -4.11 -16.32
CA GLY A 63 -0.63 -3.91 -15.79
C GLY A 63 -1.40 -5.19 -15.46
N THR A 64 -0.73 -6.31 -15.25
CA THR A 64 -1.36 -7.56 -14.83
C THR A 64 -1.47 -7.61 -13.32
N VAL A 65 -2.68 -7.72 -12.77
CA VAL A 65 -2.94 -8.01 -11.36
C VAL A 65 -3.40 -9.45 -11.23
N TRP A 66 -2.57 -10.28 -10.62
CA TRP A 66 -2.82 -11.72 -10.54
C TRP A 66 -2.67 -12.21 -9.09
N VAL A 67 -3.77 -12.71 -8.54
CA VAL A 67 -3.81 -13.29 -7.19
C VAL A 67 -4.36 -14.70 -7.29
N LYS A 68 -3.55 -15.68 -6.90
CA LYS A 68 -3.91 -17.10 -7.01
C LYS A 68 -3.57 -17.84 -5.72
N SER A 69 -4.49 -18.65 -5.25
CA SER A 69 -4.26 -19.71 -4.27
C SER A 69 -4.40 -21.06 -4.99
N SER A 70 -3.58 -22.07 -4.61
CA SER A 70 -3.34 -23.27 -5.42
C SER A 70 -4.62 -23.89 -6.01
N ASP A 71 -5.61 -24.25 -5.23
CA ASP A 71 -6.79 -24.94 -5.75
C ASP A 71 -8.11 -24.24 -5.37
N GLU A 72 -8.04 -23.04 -4.81
CA GLU A 72 -9.24 -22.40 -4.27
C GLU A 72 -9.74 -21.26 -5.16
N PHE A 73 -8.83 -20.43 -5.67
CA PHE A 73 -9.21 -19.30 -6.50
C PHE A 73 -8.08 -18.79 -7.40
N ASN A 74 -8.50 -18.11 -8.46
CA ASN A 74 -7.63 -17.40 -9.38
C ASN A 74 -8.30 -16.08 -9.78
N PHE A 75 -7.77 -14.96 -9.33
CA PHE A 75 -8.19 -13.60 -9.71
C PHE A 75 -7.19 -13.00 -10.67
N LEU A 76 -7.65 -12.57 -11.82
CA LEU A 76 -6.84 -11.93 -12.86
C LEU A 76 -7.52 -10.65 -13.34
N TYR A 77 -6.81 -9.53 -13.31
CA TYR A 77 -7.20 -8.30 -13.99
C TYR A 77 -6.07 -7.83 -14.89
N LYS A 78 -6.40 -7.35 -16.07
CA LYS A 78 -5.42 -6.77 -17.01
C LYS A 78 -5.83 -5.37 -17.41
N TYR A 79 -4.95 -4.42 -17.17
CA TYR A 79 -5.12 -3.06 -17.66
C TYR A 79 -5.06 -3.00 -19.18
N PRO A 80 -5.95 -2.26 -19.86
CA PRO A 80 -5.70 -1.80 -21.22
C PRO A 80 -4.43 -0.96 -21.26
N ILE A 81 -3.49 -1.30 -22.12
CA ILE A 81 -2.16 -0.66 -22.17
C ILE A 81 -2.23 0.82 -22.52
N ASP A 82 -3.12 1.20 -23.42
CA ASP A 82 -3.38 2.60 -23.78
C ASP A 82 -3.79 3.44 -22.56
N GLN A 83 -4.66 2.91 -21.72
CA GLN A 83 -5.12 3.58 -20.50
C GLN A 83 -4.05 3.59 -19.40
N LEU A 84 -3.25 2.52 -19.26
CA LEU A 84 -2.15 2.46 -18.31
C LEU A 84 -1.05 3.46 -18.64
N ASN A 85 -0.80 3.72 -19.93
CA ASN A 85 0.21 4.64 -20.40
C ASN A 85 -0.04 6.11 -19.97
N ASP A 86 -1.27 6.48 -19.61
CA ASP A 86 -1.56 7.79 -18.98
C ASP A 86 -0.89 7.93 -17.59
N TYR A 87 -0.60 6.83 -16.92
CA TYR A 87 -0.09 6.78 -15.56
C TYR A 87 1.38 6.38 -15.46
N ILE A 88 1.76 5.37 -16.22
CA ILE A 88 3.14 4.86 -16.25
C ILE A 88 3.42 4.18 -17.58
N TYR A 89 4.52 4.54 -18.22
CA TYR A 89 5.03 3.85 -19.39
C TYR A 89 6.56 3.80 -19.39
N LEU A 90 7.10 2.77 -20.01
CA LEU A 90 8.53 2.54 -20.16
C LEU A 90 8.88 2.42 -21.64
N LYS A 91 9.65 3.37 -22.14
CA LYS A 91 10.29 3.24 -23.45
C LYS A 91 11.62 2.49 -23.31
N PRO A 92 12.00 1.66 -24.30
CA PRO A 92 13.29 1.01 -24.29
C PRO A 92 14.44 2.01 -24.04
N TYR A 93 15.37 1.63 -23.15
CA TYR A 93 16.55 2.42 -22.78
C TYR A 93 16.29 3.78 -22.11
N ASN A 94 15.05 4.09 -21.75
CA ASN A 94 14.69 5.32 -21.08
C ASN A 94 14.27 5.08 -19.63
N LYS A 95 14.26 6.17 -18.82
CA LYS A 95 13.61 6.14 -17.52
C LYS A 95 12.09 5.99 -17.70
N PRO A 96 11.37 5.33 -16.79
CA PRO A 96 9.93 5.32 -16.81
C PRO A 96 9.39 6.75 -16.70
N GLN A 97 8.25 7.01 -17.32
CA GLN A 97 7.60 8.32 -17.39
C GLN A 97 6.12 8.20 -17.07
N GLY A 98 5.47 9.32 -16.81
CA GLY A 98 4.03 9.41 -16.52
C GLY A 98 3.72 9.84 -15.10
N LEU A 99 2.44 9.98 -14.82
CA LEU A 99 1.93 10.56 -13.58
C LEU A 99 2.54 9.95 -12.29
N PHE A 100 2.81 8.65 -12.28
CA PHE A 100 3.38 8.01 -11.09
C PHE A 100 4.82 8.42 -10.85
N MET A 101 5.60 8.58 -11.93
CA MET A 101 6.98 9.07 -11.81
C MET A 101 7.01 10.52 -11.35
N ASP A 102 6.23 11.38 -12.00
CA ASP A 102 6.15 12.79 -11.63
C ASP A 102 5.76 12.94 -10.15
N PHE A 103 4.75 12.19 -9.71
CA PHE A 103 4.27 12.23 -8.32
C PHE A 103 5.36 11.89 -7.30
N VAL A 104 6.18 10.88 -7.53
CA VAL A 104 7.22 10.45 -6.57
C VAL A 104 8.48 11.30 -6.67
N GLU A 105 8.87 11.74 -7.87
CA GLU A 105 10.03 12.63 -8.07
C GLU A 105 9.79 14.01 -7.46
N ASP A 106 8.60 14.60 -7.56
CA ASP A 106 8.23 15.88 -6.92
C ASP A 106 8.42 15.88 -5.39
N ARG A 107 8.41 14.70 -4.77
CA ARG A 107 8.52 14.52 -3.30
C ARG A 107 9.84 13.93 -2.84
N LYS A 108 10.73 13.64 -3.76
CA LYS A 108 11.99 12.95 -3.49
C LYS A 108 12.88 13.72 -2.52
N GLU A 109 12.95 15.03 -2.65
CA GLU A 109 13.77 15.89 -1.80
C GLU A 109 13.32 15.87 -0.34
N ALA A 110 12.04 15.61 -0.05
CA ALA A 110 11.56 15.50 1.31
C ALA A 110 12.18 14.31 2.08
N PHE A 111 12.77 13.36 1.38
CA PHE A 111 13.48 12.20 1.94
C PHE A 111 15.01 12.38 1.96
N GLN A 112 15.52 13.54 1.57
CA GLN A 112 16.97 13.80 1.45
C GLN A 112 17.75 13.77 2.79
N PRO A 113 17.20 14.18 3.94
CA PRO A 113 17.94 14.07 5.21
C PRO A 113 18.11 12.59 5.61
N VAL A 114 19.12 11.94 5.07
CA VAL A 114 19.39 10.49 5.24
C VAL A 114 19.67 10.11 6.70
N PHE A 115 20.13 11.08 7.52
CA PHE A 115 20.50 10.86 8.91
C PHE A 115 19.40 11.26 9.91
N ASP A 116 18.34 11.91 9.44
CA ASP A 116 17.22 12.23 10.30
C ASP A 116 16.38 10.99 10.52
N VAL A 117 16.03 10.75 11.76
CA VAL A 117 15.27 9.56 12.15
C VAL A 117 13.81 9.69 11.70
N VAL A 118 13.21 10.85 11.93
CA VAL A 118 11.89 11.26 11.44
C VAL A 118 11.97 12.72 11.04
N ASN A 119 11.50 13.05 9.85
CA ASN A 119 11.41 14.43 9.39
C ASN A 119 10.02 14.99 9.77
N ILE A 120 9.97 15.78 10.84
CA ILE A 120 8.75 16.45 11.31
C ILE A 120 8.94 17.96 11.18
N GLU A 121 8.21 18.61 10.28
CA GLU A 121 8.28 20.06 10.07
C GLU A 121 7.54 20.87 11.14
N GLN A 122 6.57 20.27 11.79
CA GLN A 122 5.84 20.87 12.93
C GLN A 122 5.69 19.87 14.08
N SER A 123 5.50 20.41 15.28
CA SER A 123 5.20 19.57 16.43
C SER A 123 3.90 18.79 16.21
N VAL A 124 4.00 17.50 16.10
CA VAL A 124 2.87 16.56 16.03
C VAL A 124 2.82 15.82 17.36
N SER A 125 1.68 15.91 18.05
CA SER A 125 1.47 15.09 19.23
C SER A 125 1.25 13.63 18.81
N VAL A 126 2.13 12.75 19.25
CA VAL A 126 2.06 11.31 18.96
C VAL A 126 1.73 10.58 20.26
N PRO A 127 0.58 9.86 20.34
CA PRO A 127 0.24 9.07 21.50
C PRO A 127 1.29 8.01 21.84
N GLY A 128 1.48 7.69 23.12
CA GLY A 128 2.46 6.71 23.57
C GLY A 128 2.25 5.27 23.05
N SER A 129 1.08 4.98 22.49
CA SER A 129 0.74 3.71 21.86
C SER A 129 0.92 3.70 20.32
N ALA A 130 1.28 4.85 19.73
CA ALA A 130 1.54 4.99 18.30
C ALA A 130 3.05 5.07 18.02
N SER A 131 3.46 4.82 16.79
CA SER A 131 4.85 4.89 16.36
C SER A 131 5.01 5.56 15.01
N LEU A 132 6.07 6.37 14.92
CA LEU A 132 6.61 6.89 13.65
C LEU A 132 7.94 6.22 13.40
N ASP A 133 8.05 5.49 12.31
CA ASP A 133 9.24 4.73 11.98
C ASP A 133 10.32 5.60 11.28
N ARG A 134 11.51 5.04 11.07
CA ARG A 134 12.64 5.76 10.47
C ARG A 134 12.32 6.29 9.08
N TYR A 135 12.84 7.48 8.80
CA TYR A 135 12.71 8.15 7.50
C TYR A 135 11.28 8.48 7.09
N ALA A 136 10.29 8.36 8.00
CA ALA A 136 8.96 8.87 7.74
C ALA A 136 9.00 10.41 7.63
N VAL A 137 8.22 10.95 6.69
CA VAL A 137 8.08 12.39 6.48
C VAL A 137 6.69 12.81 6.93
N ILE A 138 6.64 13.65 7.98
CA ILE A 138 5.38 14.15 8.55
C ILE A 138 5.31 15.66 8.30
N LYS A 139 4.44 16.06 7.40
CA LYS A 139 4.20 17.47 7.05
C LYS A 139 3.13 18.10 7.95
N PRO A 140 3.01 19.43 7.95
CA PRO A 140 2.06 20.18 8.77
C PRO A 140 0.61 19.67 8.66
N HIS A 141 -0.18 19.97 9.73
CA HIS A 141 -1.60 19.64 9.86
C HIS A 141 -1.91 18.13 9.83
N THR A 142 -0.90 17.29 10.15
CA THR A 142 -1.11 15.85 10.28
C THR A 142 -1.50 15.48 11.71
N HIS A 143 -2.51 14.62 11.85
CA HIS A 143 -2.97 14.07 13.12
C HIS A 143 -2.72 12.58 13.19
N VAL A 144 -2.14 12.12 14.30
CA VAL A 144 -1.84 10.71 14.56
C VAL A 144 -2.59 10.30 15.85
N SER A 145 -3.50 9.35 15.73
CA SER A 145 -4.27 8.81 16.86
C SER A 145 -3.55 7.65 17.56
N GLU A 146 -4.19 7.08 18.58
CA GLU A 146 -3.69 5.90 19.31
C GLU A 146 -3.49 4.69 18.39
N ASN A 147 -2.49 3.86 18.69
CA ASN A 147 -2.20 2.60 18.02
C ASN A 147 -1.90 2.72 16.52
N VAL A 148 -1.61 3.91 16.05
CA VAL A 148 -1.22 4.15 14.65
C VAL A 148 0.22 3.70 14.45
N LEU A 149 0.48 3.00 13.35
CA LEU A 149 1.83 2.76 12.84
C LEU A 149 2.06 3.57 11.57
N VAL A 150 3.09 4.39 11.57
CA VAL A 150 3.64 5.05 10.38
C VAL A 150 4.98 4.41 10.09
N SER A 151 5.02 3.59 9.06
CA SER A 151 6.20 2.79 8.69
C SER A 151 7.25 3.61 7.93
N GLN A 152 8.39 2.95 7.64
CA GLN A 152 9.55 3.57 7.00
C GLN A 152 9.21 4.25 5.68
N ARG A 153 9.71 5.47 5.50
CA ARG A 153 9.55 6.25 4.28
C ARG A 153 8.07 6.51 3.90
N ALA A 154 7.14 6.38 4.85
CA ALA A 154 5.79 6.89 4.66
C ALA A 154 5.80 8.43 4.61
N PHE A 155 4.98 9.01 3.74
CA PHE A 155 4.83 10.47 3.56
C PHE A 155 3.42 10.89 3.95
N LEU A 156 3.31 11.70 4.99
CA LEU A 156 2.04 12.23 5.50
C LEU A 156 2.01 13.74 5.38
N GLN A 157 0.97 14.29 4.77
CA GLN A 157 0.76 15.73 4.62
C GLN A 157 -0.71 16.07 4.79
N ASN A 158 -1.03 16.94 5.76
CA ASN A 158 -2.42 17.30 6.07
C ASN A 158 -3.31 16.05 6.14
N ALA A 159 -2.84 15.05 6.89
CA ALA A 159 -3.44 13.73 6.98
C ALA A 159 -4.04 13.50 8.38
N TRP A 160 -5.19 12.85 8.44
CA TRP A 160 -5.80 12.41 9.69
C TRP A 160 -5.80 10.89 9.76
N LEU A 161 -5.02 10.32 10.68
CA LEU A 161 -4.95 8.89 10.92
C LEU A 161 -5.70 8.56 12.21
N GLY A 162 -6.87 7.95 12.08
CA GLY A 162 -7.69 7.48 13.21
C GLY A 162 -7.08 6.26 13.88
N LYS A 163 -7.67 5.86 15.03
CA LYS A 163 -7.15 4.79 15.89
C LYS A 163 -6.82 3.51 15.10
N GLY A 164 -5.62 2.97 15.33
CA GLY A 164 -5.17 1.72 14.73
C GLY A 164 -4.93 1.78 13.23
N ALA A 165 -4.95 2.97 12.61
CA ALA A 165 -4.61 3.10 11.20
C ALA A 165 -3.14 2.76 10.94
N ASN A 166 -2.86 2.16 9.80
CA ASN A 166 -1.55 1.64 9.42
C ASN A 166 -1.13 2.25 8.08
N ALA A 167 -0.13 3.13 8.11
CA ALA A 167 0.55 3.68 6.94
C ALA A 167 1.83 2.88 6.70
N GLN A 168 1.78 1.94 5.75
CA GLN A 168 2.90 1.04 5.47
C GLN A 168 4.02 1.73 4.68
N GLU A 169 5.13 1.01 4.44
CA GLU A 169 6.35 1.53 3.86
C GLU A 169 6.12 2.19 2.50
N ASN A 170 6.76 3.33 2.31
CA ASN A 170 6.70 4.11 1.06
C ASN A 170 5.28 4.55 0.65
N CYS A 171 4.27 4.48 1.51
CA CYS A 171 2.95 5.00 1.21
C CYS A 171 2.92 6.53 1.30
N TYR A 172 1.95 7.14 0.63
CA TYR A 172 1.70 8.59 0.65
C TYR A 172 0.25 8.84 1.04
N ILE A 173 0.03 9.65 2.09
CA ILE A 173 -1.31 10.05 2.54
C ILE A 173 -1.34 11.56 2.59
N ILE A 174 -2.04 12.18 1.62
CA ILE A 174 -2.04 13.62 1.39
C ILE A 174 -3.46 14.15 1.40
N ASN A 175 -3.73 15.18 2.21
CA ASN A 175 -5.05 15.79 2.33
C ASN A 175 -6.16 14.74 2.54
N SER A 176 -5.91 13.72 3.34
CA SER A 176 -6.78 12.55 3.45
C SER A 176 -7.10 12.20 4.89
N ARG A 177 -8.29 11.63 5.11
CA ARG A 177 -8.77 11.20 6.42
C ARG A 177 -9.04 9.71 6.44
N LEU A 178 -8.48 9.02 7.43
CA LEU A 178 -8.68 7.60 7.73
C LEU A 178 -9.40 7.52 9.08
N GLU A 179 -10.62 6.99 9.12
CA GLU A 179 -11.41 6.95 10.37
C GLU A 179 -10.80 6.04 11.43
N GLY A 180 -10.23 4.90 11.03
CA GLY A 180 -9.54 3.98 11.93
C GLY A 180 -9.43 2.57 11.39
N TYR A 181 -8.46 1.80 11.91
CA TYR A 181 -8.17 0.42 11.50
C TYR A 181 -7.97 0.24 9.99
N ASN A 182 -7.57 1.30 9.32
CA ASN A 182 -7.29 1.28 7.89
C ASN A 182 -5.87 0.75 7.65
N VAL A 183 -5.68 0.07 6.52
CA VAL A 183 -4.36 -0.30 6.04
C VAL A 183 -4.13 0.39 4.70
N THR A 184 -3.15 1.29 4.65
CA THR A 184 -2.61 1.84 3.40
C THR A 184 -1.33 1.09 3.11
N ALA A 185 -1.38 0.11 2.20
CA ALA A 185 -0.29 -0.83 1.95
C ALA A 185 0.91 -0.19 1.26
N HIS A 186 2.03 -0.95 1.17
CA HIS A 186 3.31 -0.48 0.64
C HIS A 186 3.17 0.24 -0.70
N GLY A 187 3.72 1.44 -0.78
CA GLY A 187 3.74 2.24 -1.99
C GLY A 187 2.38 2.81 -2.42
N ALA A 188 1.29 2.57 -1.69
CA ALA A 188 -0.02 3.14 -2.02
C ALA A 188 -0.04 4.67 -1.86
N LYS A 189 -0.79 5.35 -2.72
CA LYS A 189 -0.94 6.81 -2.72
C LYS A 189 -2.40 7.16 -2.50
N LEU A 190 -2.66 7.90 -1.44
CA LEU A 190 -3.98 8.37 -1.02
C LEU A 190 -3.98 9.90 -1.07
N ILE A 191 -4.79 10.50 -1.94
CA ILE A 191 -4.82 11.94 -2.16
C ILE A 191 -6.27 12.42 -2.20
N GLU A 192 -6.61 13.42 -1.37
CA GLU A 192 -7.96 14.00 -1.30
C GLU A 192 -9.04 12.92 -1.12
N ALA A 193 -8.84 12.01 -0.14
CA ALA A 193 -9.72 10.88 0.11
C ALA A 193 -10.14 10.78 1.58
N ASP A 194 -11.40 10.40 1.81
CA ASP A 194 -11.96 10.12 3.12
C ASP A 194 -12.37 8.64 3.19
N LEU A 195 -11.71 7.89 4.05
CA LEU A 195 -11.90 6.45 4.24
C LEU A 195 -12.68 6.19 5.53
N GLY A 196 -13.76 5.43 5.42
CA GLY A 196 -14.42 4.85 6.58
C GLY A 196 -13.54 3.86 7.34
N ASN A 197 -14.04 3.34 8.45
CA ASN A 197 -13.29 2.37 9.25
C ASN A 197 -12.95 1.09 8.45
N ASN A 198 -11.82 0.47 8.78
CA ASN A 198 -11.44 -0.85 8.30
C ASN A 198 -11.35 -0.96 6.76
N VAL A 199 -10.94 0.12 6.08
CA VAL A 199 -10.68 0.10 4.63
C VAL A 199 -9.25 -0.35 4.38
N PHE A 200 -9.07 -1.31 3.49
CA PHE A 200 -7.78 -1.73 2.96
C PHE A 200 -7.51 -1.07 1.61
N VAL A 201 -6.35 -0.45 1.47
CA VAL A 201 -5.85 0.07 0.19
C VAL A 201 -4.59 -0.70 -0.17
N GLY A 202 -4.68 -1.51 -1.22
CA GLY A 202 -3.64 -2.47 -1.62
C GLY A 202 -2.35 -1.83 -2.14
N PHE A 203 -1.33 -2.68 -2.29
CA PHE A 203 0.02 -2.30 -2.75
C PHE A 203 -0.01 -1.42 -4.00
N ASN A 204 0.82 -0.39 -4.03
CA ASN A 204 1.00 0.53 -5.15
C ASN A 204 -0.29 1.13 -5.75
N SER A 205 -1.44 0.98 -5.08
CA SER A 205 -2.67 1.63 -5.53
C SER A 205 -2.53 3.14 -5.58
N PHE A 206 -3.16 3.76 -6.56
CA PHE A 206 -3.20 5.21 -6.74
C PHE A 206 -4.64 5.69 -6.60
N VAL A 207 -4.97 6.34 -5.49
CA VAL A 207 -6.32 6.73 -5.09
C VAL A 207 -6.37 8.24 -4.94
N ARG A 208 -7.00 8.93 -5.92
CA ARG A 208 -7.01 10.39 -5.99
C ARG A 208 -8.41 10.96 -6.22
N GLY A 209 -8.88 11.71 -5.22
CA GLY A 209 -9.97 12.66 -5.34
C GLY A 209 -9.49 14.04 -5.82
N ARG A 210 -10.24 15.10 -5.51
CA ARG A 210 -9.90 16.50 -5.79
C ARG A 210 -10.29 17.37 -4.59
N PRO A 211 -9.69 18.55 -4.41
CA PRO A 211 -10.07 19.46 -3.32
C PRO A 211 -11.56 19.78 -3.28
N ASP A 212 -12.18 20.03 -4.44
CA ASP A 212 -13.59 20.40 -4.55
C ASP A 212 -14.54 19.20 -4.36
N PHE A 213 -14.06 17.98 -4.57
CA PHE A 213 -14.82 16.73 -4.41
C PHE A 213 -13.92 15.59 -3.98
N ARG A 214 -13.81 15.44 -2.69
CA ARG A 214 -13.02 14.38 -2.08
C ARG A 214 -13.63 13.02 -2.38
N LEU A 215 -12.78 12.06 -2.67
CA LEU A 215 -13.23 10.67 -2.85
C LEU A 215 -13.64 10.07 -1.50
N LYS A 216 -14.85 9.55 -1.40
CA LYS A 216 -15.30 8.82 -0.22
C LYS A 216 -15.24 7.32 -0.45
N ILE A 217 -14.67 6.60 0.51
CA ILE A 217 -14.61 5.12 0.48
C ILE A 217 -15.31 4.60 1.73
N GLY A 218 -16.41 3.89 1.54
CA GLY A 218 -17.20 3.33 2.62
C GLY A 218 -16.44 2.30 3.44
N LYS A 219 -16.81 2.17 4.71
CA LYS A 219 -16.18 1.24 5.65
C LYS A 219 -16.15 -0.21 5.12
N ASP A 220 -15.25 -1.02 5.64
CA ASP A 220 -15.10 -2.45 5.31
C ASP A 220 -14.86 -2.74 3.83
N SER A 221 -14.40 -1.75 3.05
CA SER A 221 -14.08 -1.91 1.63
C SER A 221 -12.64 -2.37 1.42
N ILE A 222 -12.43 -3.15 0.37
CA ILE A 222 -11.12 -3.67 -0.05
C ILE A 222 -10.80 -3.09 -1.42
N ILE A 223 -9.82 -2.19 -1.47
CA ILE A 223 -9.23 -1.71 -2.72
C ILE A 223 -8.07 -2.66 -3.05
N MET A 224 -8.21 -3.40 -4.13
CA MET A 224 -7.24 -4.41 -4.55
C MET A 224 -5.87 -3.78 -4.83
N PRO A 225 -4.78 -4.53 -4.68
CA PRO A 225 -3.46 -4.08 -5.09
C PRO A 225 -3.45 -3.53 -6.51
N HIS A 226 -2.62 -2.50 -6.75
CA HIS A 226 -2.47 -1.88 -8.06
C HIS A 226 -3.78 -1.34 -8.67
N THR A 227 -4.73 -0.92 -7.85
CA THR A 227 -5.95 -0.25 -8.29
C THR A 227 -5.66 1.24 -8.53
N ILE A 228 -6.17 1.77 -9.63
CA ILE A 228 -6.11 3.21 -9.96
C ILE A 228 -7.50 3.81 -9.84
N ILE A 229 -7.70 4.73 -8.90
CA ILE A 229 -8.89 5.56 -8.78
C ILE A 229 -8.46 7.00 -8.97
N ASP A 230 -8.79 7.61 -10.11
CA ASP A 230 -8.41 8.98 -10.44
C ASP A 230 -9.62 9.77 -10.92
N VAL A 231 -10.44 10.21 -9.97
CA VAL A 231 -11.74 10.83 -10.27
C VAL A 231 -11.61 12.32 -10.56
N ARG A 232 -12.42 12.80 -11.49
CA ARG A 232 -12.54 14.22 -11.86
C ARG A 232 -13.92 14.79 -11.62
N LYS A 233 -14.80 14.00 -11.00
CA LYS A 233 -16.18 14.35 -10.59
C LYS A 233 -16.45 13.69 -9.25
N PRO A 234 -17.45 14.15 -8.48
CA PRO A 234 -17.84 13.50 -7.24
C PRO A 234 -18.09 12.00 -7.44
N LEU A 235 -17.44 11.19 -6.62
CA LEU A 235 -17.62 9.75 -6.59
C LEU A 235 -17.53 9.25 -5.15
N SER A 236 -18.38 8.27 -4.82
CA SER A 236 -18.33 7.56 -3.56
C SER A 236 -18.36 6.06 -3.80
N ILE A 237 -17.45 5.35 -3.16
CA ILE A 237 -17.46 3.88 -3.13
C ILE A 237 -18.32 3.47 -1.93
N PRO A 238 -19.38 2.67 -2.14
CA PRO A 238 -20.23 2.22 -1.04
C PRO A 238 -19.47 1.34 -0.04
N GLU A 239 -20.01 1.16 1.15
CA GLU A 239 -19.42 0.27 2.17
C GLU A 239 -19.37 -1.19 1.72
N GLY A 240 -18.36 -1.93 2.20
CA GLY A 240 -18.24 -3.36 1.95
C GLY A 240 -18.06 -3.73 0.47
N HIS A 241 -17.36 -2.90 -0.31
CA HIS A 241 -17.08 -3.18 -1.72
C HIS A 241 -15.66 -3.71 -1.92
N LEU A 242 -15.54 -4.71 -2.79
CA LEU A 242 -14.30 -5.10 -3.43
C LEU A 242 -14.14 -4.27 -4.70
N VAL A 243 -12.98 -3.61 -4.87
CA VAL A 243 -12.73 -2.65 -5.94
C VAL A 243 -11.39 -2.97 -6.60
N TRP A 244 -11.34 -2.97 -7.94
CA TRP A 244 -10.15 -3.29 -8.73
C TRP A 244 -10.05 -2.42 -9.98
N GLY A 245 -8.88 -2.41 -10.60
CA GLY A 245 -8.67 -1.84 -11.92
C GLY A 245 -8.64 -0.32 -11.98
N LEU A 246 -9.12 0.25 -13.10
CA LEU A 246 -9.11 1.69 -13.38
C LEU A 246 -10.50 2.30 -13.22
N ILE A 247 -10.60 3.32 -12.36
CA ILE A 247 -11.87 4.00 -12.05
C ILE A 247 -11.66 5.51 -12.19
N LYS A 248 -12.34 6.11 -13.16
CA LYS A 248 -12.35 7.57 -13.40
C LYS A 248 -13.73 8.19 -13.15
N ASN A 249 -14.80 7.38 -13.15
CA ASN A 249 -16.19 7.78 -13.03
C ASN A 249 -17.09 6.65 -12.48
N SER A 250 -18.40 6.88 -12.42
CA SER A 250 -19.39 5.92 -11.92
C SER A 250 -19.49 4.65 -12.76
N ASP A 251 -19.38 4.77 -14.07
CA ASP A 251 -19.51 3.64 -14.98
C ASP A 251 -18.30 2.69 -14.83
N ASP A 252 -17.10 3.26 -14.69
CA ASP A 252 -15.91 2.49 -14.37
C ASP A 252 -16.04 1.82 -13.00
N LEU A 253 -16.63 2.50 -11.99
CA LEU A 253 -16.86 1.92 -10.68
C LEU A 253 -17.83 0.74 -10.77
N GLU A 254 -18.91 0.87 -11.53
CA GLU A 254 -19.83 -0.23 -11.75
C GLU A 254 -19.14 -1.43 -12.37
N LEU A 255 -18.27 -1.23 -13.38
CA LEU A 255 -17.53 -2.30 -14.06
C LEU A 255 -16.41 -2.91 -13.18
N ASN A 256 -15.82 -2.13 -12.26
CA ASN A 256 -14.62 -2.53 -11.52
C ASN A 256 -14.86 -2.63 -10.01
N SER A 257 -16.10 -2.87 -9.59
CA SER A 257 -16.41 -3.15 -8.19
C SER A 257 -17.57 -4.13 -8.02
N MET A 258 -17.66 -4.71 -6.82
CA MET A 258 -18.77 -5.56 -6.42
C MET A 258 -18.90 -5.55 -4.88
N PRO A 259 -20.14 -5.60 -4.31
CA PRO A 259 -20.29 -5.85 -2.89
C PRO A 259 -19.57 -7.14 -2.46
N ILE A 260 -18.77 -7.08 -1.42
CA ILE A 260 -18.03 -8.24 -0.90
C ILE A 260 -18.95 -9.43 -0.60
N ARG A 261 -20.14 -9.15 -0.07
CA ARG A 261 -21.15 -10.18 0.22
C ARG A 261 -21.60 -10.94 -1.05
N ASP A 262 -21.63 -10.25 -2.20
CA ASP A 262 -22.06 -10.87 -3.45
C ASP A 262 -20.91 -11.57 -4.14
N PHE A 263 -19.69 -11.01 -4.07
CA PHE A 263 -18.48 -11.69 -4.51
C PHE A 263 -18.27 -13.03 -3.75
N SER A 264 -18.54 -13.05 -2.45
CA SER A 264 -18.42 -14.26 -1.63
C SER A 264 -19.38 -15.39 -2.01
N LYS A 265 -20.43 -15.12 -2.80
CA LYS A 265 -21.38 -16.13 -3.29
C LYS A 265 -20.94 -16.79 -4.60
N ILE A 266 -19.84 -16.35 -5.19
CA ILE A 266 -19.32 -16.96 -6.42
C ILE A 266 -18.72 -18.32 -6.07
N GLU A 267 -19.17 -19.38 -6.74
CA GLU A 267 -18.75 -20.75 -6.48
C GLU A 267 -17.80 -21.34 -7.55
N THR A 268 -17.88 -20.86 -8.77
CA THR A 268 -17.15 -21.47 -9.91
C THR A 268 -16.30 -20.50 -10.69
N GLY A 269 -16.90 -19.42 -11.18
CA GLY A 269 -16.21 -18.43 -11.97
C GLY A 269 -17.08 -17.26 -12.34
N PHE A 270 -16.44 -16.12 -12.66
CA PHE A 270 -17.09 -14.87 -12.94
C PHE A 270 -16.16 -13.96 -13.74
N SER A 271 -16.72 -13.22 -14.69
CA SER A 271 -16.00 -12.19 -15.43
C SER A 271 -16.75 -10.88 -15.40
N LYS A 272 -16.03 -9.78 -15.24
CA LYS A 272 -16.60 -8.43 -15.23
C LYS A 272 -15.58 -7.42 -15.78
N GLY A 273 -15.90 -6.80 -16.92
CA GLY A 273 -14.93 -5.97 -17.63
C GLY A 273 -13.66 -6.75 -17.96
N ASN A 274 -12.52 -6.23 -17.56
CA ASN A 274 -11.20 -6.85 -17.76
C ASN A 274 -10.78 -7.80 -16.63
N MET A 275 -11.68 -8.07 -15.68
CA MET A 275 -11.44 -8.99 -14.57
C MET A 275 -12.03 -10.37 -14.88
N PHE A 276 -11.22 -11.38 -14.61
CA PHE A 276 -11.60 -12.79 -14.60
C PHE A 276 -11.36 -13.36 -13.21
N PHE A 277 -12.32 -14.06 -12.69
CA PHE A 277 -12.23 -14.80 -11.44
C PHE A 277 -12.68 -16.25 -11.65
N GLU A 278 -11.94 -17.18 -11.07
CA GLU A 278 -12.24 -18.60 -11.05
C GLU A 278 -12.10 -19.14 -9.64
N GLY A 279 -13.00 -19.99 -9.20
CA GLY A 279 -12.99 -20.62 -7.89
C GLY A 279 -14.02 -20.03 -6.91
N LYS A 280 -13.72 -20.17 -5.61
CA LYS A 280 -14.64 -19.78 -4.53
C LYS A 280 -14.43 -18.35 -4.08
N GLY A 281 -15.40 -17.48 -4.30
CA GLY A 281 -15.37 -16.09 -3.84
C GLY A 281 -15.25 -15.98 -2.31
N ALA A 282 -15.86 -16.89 -1.55
CA ALA A 282 -15.74 -16.91 -0.09
C ALA A 282 -14.30 -17.11 0.36
N SER A 283 -13.56 -18.06 -0.22
CA SER A 283 -12.13 -18.30 0.10
C SER A 283 -11.27 -17.11 -0.23
N PHE A 284 -11.50 -16.47 -1.38
CA PHE A 284 -10.78 -15.25 -1.78
C PHE A 284 -10.98 -14.11 -0.77
N ILE A 285 -12.23 -13.82 -0.40
CA ILE A 285 -12.55 -12.74 0.55
C ILE A 285 -12.01 -13.05 1.94
N SER A 286 -12.12 -14.32 2.41
CA SER A 286 -11.57 -14.74 3.70
C SER A 286 -10.05 -14.52 3.74
N ALA A 287 -9.32 -14.96 2.72
CA ALA A 287 -7.86 -14.80 2.64
C ALA A 287 -7.43 -13.32 2.75
N PHE A 288 -8.15 -12.41 2.09
CA PHE A 288 -7.87 -10.97 2.23
C PHE A 288 -8.20 -10.44 3.62
N LYS A 289 -9.34 -10.79 4.19
CA LYS A 289 -9.74 -10.35 5.53
C LYS A 289 -8.79 -10.86 6.61
N ASP A 290 -8.40 -12.12 6.54
CA ASP A 290 -7.47 -12.73 7.49
C ASP A 290 -6.10 -12.05 7.43
N ARG A 291 -5.63 -11.76 6.22
CA ARG A 291 -4.38 -11.02 6.02
C ARG A 291 -4.46 -9.59 6.56
N ILE A 292 -5.53 -8.86 6.29
CA ILE A 292 -5.75 -7.49 6.79
C ILE A 292 -5.77 -7.51 8.33
N HIS A 293 -6.51 -8.45 8.92
CA HIS A 293 -6.58 -8.61 10.37
C HIS A 293 -5.19 -8.91 10.96
N HIS A 294 -4.44 -9.84 10.37
CA HIS A 294 -3.09 -10.17 10.80
C HIS A 294 -2.13 -8.95 10.71
N ILE A 295 -2.21 -8.15 9.65
CA ILE A 295 -1.43 -6.91 9.52
C ILE A 295 -1.75 -5.95 10.67
N LEU A 296 -3.02 -5.72 10.95
CA LEU A 296 -3.47 -4.81 12.02
C LEU A 296 -3.03 -5.32 13.39
N GLU A 297 -3.18 -6.62 13.66
CA GLU A 297 -2.75 -7.26 14.91
C GLU A 297 -1.23 -7.18 15.10
N ALA A 298 -0.45 -7.60 14.11
CA ALA A 298 1.01 -7.56 14.15
C ALA A 298 1.55 -6.13 14.38
N ASN A 299 0.86 -5.14 13.85
CA ASN A 299 1.22 -3.73 14.00
C ASN A 299 0.68 -3.08 15.28
N GLY A 300 -0.13 -3.78 16.06
CA GLY A 300 -0.61 -3.33 17.36
C GLY A 300 -1.83 -2.40 17.29
N ALA A 301 -2.61 -2.47 16.21
CA ALA A 301 -3.82 -1.67 16.04
C ALA A 301 -4.85 -1.94 17.15
N PHE A 302 -4.89 -3.16 17.67
CA PHE A 302 -5.82 -3.60 18.72
C PHE A 302 -5.25 -3.51 20.14
N PHE A 303 -4.14 -2.80 20.35
CA PHE A 303 -3.56 -2.65 21.69
C PHE A 303 -4.51 -1.95 22.65
N ASP A 304 -4.73 -2.58 23.80
CA ASP A 304 -5.66 -2.14 24.86
C ASP A 304 -4.95 -1.63 26.14
N ASN A 305 -3.67 -1.25 26.04
CA ASN A 305 -2.75 -0.89 27.10
C ASN A 305 -2.20 -2.06 27.93
N ILE A 306 -2.66 -3.28 27.72
CA ILE A 306 -2.22 -4.49 28.42
C ILE A 306 -1.80 -5.56 27.44
N LYS A 307 -2.68 -5.89 26.50
CA LYS A 307 -2.54 -7.00 25.52
C LYS A 307 -2.40 -6.44 24.09
N ASN A 308 -2.14 -7.34 23.16
CA ASN A 308 -2.09 -7.07 21.72
C ASN A 308 -1.03 -6.04 21.33
N LYS A 309 0.13 -6.08 22.00
CA LYS A 309 1.29 -5.25 21.63
C LYS A 309 1.82 -5.67 20.27
N GLY A 310 1.89 -4.71 19.36
CA GLY A 310 2.47 -4.88 18.03
C GLY A 310 3.67 -3.97 17.78
N HIS A 311 3.99 -3.76 16.52
CA HIS A 311 5.13 -2.95 16.12
C HIS A 311 5.00 -1.50 16.61
N ALA A 312 3.82 -0.91 16.58
CA ALA A 312 3.59 0.46 17.06
C ALA A 312 3.95 0.67 18.54
N GLN A 313 3.90 -0.37 19.37
CA GLN A 313 4.23 -0.29 20.79
C GLN A 313 5.63 -0.78 21.13
N LYS A 314 6.36 -1.37 20.17
CA LYS A 314 7.73 -1.89 20.39
C LYS A 314 8.82 -0.84 20.12
N ILE A 315 8.56 0.12 19.27
CA ILE A 315 9.52 1.15 18.84
C ILE A 315 9.39 2.35 19.77
N ARG A 316 9.94 2.25 20.99
CA ARG A 316 9.94 3.36 21.99
C ARG A 316 11.05 4.39 21.80
N ILE A 317 11.99 4.20 20.88
CA ILE A 317 13.21 5.03 20.76
C ILE A 317 12.86 6.48 20.35
N PHE A 318 11.71 6.73 19.73
CA PHE A 318 11.38 8.06 19.19
C PHE A 318 10.61 8.99 20.10
N HIS A 319 9.96 8.48 21.16
CA HIS A 319 9.27 9.35 22.12
C HIS A 319 10.24 10.21 22.98
N LEU A 320 11.49 9.80 23.11
CA LEU A 320 12.50 10.52 23.90
C LEU A 320 13.11 11.72 23.16
N ILE A 321 13.04 11.75 21.83
CA ILE A 321 13.66 12.82 21.02
C ILE A 321 12.73 14.04 20.89
N GLN A 322 11.42 13.87 21.05
CA GLN A 322 10.47 14.98 20.99
C GLN A 322 10.49 15.91 22.23
N SER A 323 11.07 15.51 23.37
CA SER A 323 10.95 16.26 24.62
C SER A 323 12.20 17.00 25.09
N SER A 324 13.35 16.94 24.40
CA SER A 324 14.50 17.76 24.85
C SER A 324 15.55 18.00 23.74
N HIS A 325 15.80 19.27 23.50
CA HIS A 325 17.05 19.77 22.88
C HIS A 325 18.32 19.37 23.68
N ILE A 326 18.18 18.67 24.79
CA ILE A 326 19.27 18.37 25.76
C ILE A 326 20.03 17.08 25.40
N LEU A 327 19.50 16.18 24.57
CA LEU A 327 20.14 14.89 24.27
C LEU A 327 21.04 14.87 23.04
N ARG A 328 21.28 16.00 22.36
CA ARG A 328 22.24 16.05 21.25
C ARG A 328 23.69 15.85 21.68
N GLU A 329 24.02 16.11 22.95
CA GLU A 329 25.39 15.97 23.44
C GLU A 329 25.76 14.55 23.94
N THR A 330 24.78 13.76 24.40
CA THR A 330 25.00 12.43 24.98
C THR A 330 25.18 11.30 23.95
N TRP A 331 24.81 11.50 22.67
CA TRP A 331 24.96 10.46 21.66
C TRP A 331 26.33 10.38 21.00
N ARG A 332 27.18 11.40 21.17
CA ARG A 332 28.57 11.33 20.67
C ARG A 332 29.42 10.30 21.41
N ASP A 333 29.07 9.98 22.66
CA ASP A 333 29.84 9.07 23.49
C ASP A 333 29.45 7.60 23.39
N CYS A 334 28.29 7.30 22.78
CA CYS A 334 27.79 5.91 22.60
C CYS A 334 28.19 5.24 21.28
N ILE A 335 28.85 5.96 20.35
CA ILE A 335 29.30 5.41 19.06
C ILE A 335 30.78 4.99 19.09
N LEU A 336 31.49 5.18 20.22
CA LEU A 336 32.90 4.87 20.38
C LEU A 336 33.19 3.75 21.40
N LEU A 337 32.24 2.82 21.58
CA LEU A 337 32.52 1.55 22.28
C LEU A 337 32.06 0.37 21.44
#